data_6b0fb261c5aff3215da336b84a41a17b
#
_entry.id   6b0fb261c5aff3215da336b84a41a17b
#
_cell.length_a   1.000
_cell.length_b   1.000
_cell.length_c   1.000
_cell.angle_alpha   90.00
_cell.angle_beta   90.00
_cell.angle_gamma   90.00
#
_symmetry.space_group_name_H-M   'P 1'
#
loop_
_entity.id
_entity.type
_entity.pdbx_description
1 polymer ?
#
loop_
_entity_poly.entity_id
_entity_poly.type
_entity_poly.pdbx_seq_one_letter_code
_entity_poly.pdbx_strand_id
1 'polypeptide(L)'
;MKKLMMTLMAVTFAIAANAQGYNVGTSSRYNDGYGNSISTHRNQYGMTTGTSSSYNDGYGNTTTTHRNQYGQTIGTSKTYDDGYGNTTTTHYNAYGNTTGSSKSYTDDFGNTSTTYSDSYGRTLGSSNSYTDSYGHSSTTYNNIYGQSIGSSSSYTDSYGNTTTEQRSNNTNTSIWSW
;
A
#
# COMPACT_ATOMS: atom_id res chain seq x y z
N MET A 1 -20.80 18.98 -1.26
CA MET A 1 -20.47 17.55 -1.43
C MET A 1 -18.96 17.44 -1.33
N LYS A 2 -18.46 17.03 -0.18
CA LYS A 2 -17.02 16.82 0.03
C LYS A 2 -16.68 15.50 -0.63
N LYS A 3 -15.92 15.52 -1.74
CA LYS A 3 -15.30 14.31 -2.28
C LYS A 3 -14.31 13.81 -1.24
N LEU A 4 -14.64 12.72 -0.56
CA LEU A 4 -13.73 11.98 0.27
C LEU A 4 -12.65 11.43 -0.66
N MET A 5 -11.46 12.03 -0.63
CA MET A 5 -10.30 11.48 -1.33
C MET A 5 -9.96 10.14 -0.67
N MET A 6 -10.36 9.06 -1.34
CA MET A 6 -9.92 7.73 -0.96
C MET A 6 -8.39 7.69 -1.00
N THR A 7 -7.82 7.51 0.15
CA THR A 7 -6.38 7.25 0.28
C THR A 7 -6.13 5.86 -0.29
N LEU A 8 -5.77 5.80 -1.57
CA LEU A 8 -5.28 4.58 -2.18
C LEU A 8 -4.03 4.15 -1.42
N MET A 9 -4.17 3.10 -0.64
CA MET A 9 -3.06 2.50 0.07
C MET A 9 -2.11 1.91 -0.98
N ALA A 10 -1.03 2.64 -1.27
CA ALA A 10 0.05 2.10 -2.05
C ALA A 10 0.56 0.84 -1.32
N VAL A 11 0.46 -0.30 -1.98
CA VAL A 11 1.11 -1.52 -1.49
C VAL A 11 2.59 -1.21 -1.40
N THR A 12 3.06 -1.00 -0.18
CA THR A 12 4.47 -0.75 0.08
C THR A 12 5.19 -2.08 -0.07
N PHE A 13 6.21 -2.11 -0.92
CA PHE A 13 7.16 -3.20 -0.96
C PHE A 13 7.75 -3.39 0.44
N ALA A 14 7.35 -4.45 1.12
CA ALA A 14 7.98 -4.84 2.37
C ALA A 14 9.34 -5.43 2.05
N ILE A 15 10.38 -4.71 2.38
CA ILE A 15 11.72 -5.25 2.38
C ILE A 15 11.83 -6.17 3.58
N ALA A 16 12.22 -7.42 3.33
CA ALA A 16 12.52 -8.39 4.37
C ALA A 16 13.53 -7.79 5.37
N ALA A 17 13.10 -7.60 6.61
CA ALA A 17 14.00 -7.32 7.71
C ALA A 17 13.61 -8.19 8.90
N ASN A 18 14.62 -8.89 9.43
CA ASN A 18 14.54 -9.66 10.65
C ASN A 18 14.13 -8.77 11.81
N ALA A 19 13.18 -9.23 12.62
CA ALA A 19 13.14 -9.06 14.08
C ALA A 19 11.83 -8.58 14.70
N GLN A 20 11.59 -9.12 15.85
CA GLN A 20 10.64 -8.83 16.92
C GLN A 20 10.12 -7.38 16.95
N GLY A 21 8.91 -7.11 16.43
CA GLY A 21 8.20 -5.84 16.60
C GLY A 21 8.96 -4.55 16.21
N TYR A 22 10.00 -4.67 15.38
CA TYR A 22 10.84 -3.53 14.98
C TYR A 22 10.28 -2.84 13.73
N ASN A 23 10.54 -1.53 13.64
CA ASN A 23 10.33 -0.75 12.44
C ASN A 23 11.10 -1.38 11.27
N VAL A 24 10.39 -1.83 10.23
CA VAL A 24 10.99 -2.42 9.04
C VAL A 24 11.22 -1.40 7.93
N GLY A 25 10.67 -0.19 8.09
CA GLY A 25 10.87 0.91 7.16
C GLY A 25 9.82 2.01 7.28
N THR A 26 10.05 3.06 6.53
CA THR A 26 9.16 4.21 6.42
C THR A 26 8.83 4.48 4.96
N SER A 27 7.69 5.08 4.71
CA SER A 27 7.30 5.59 3.40
C SER A 27 6.78 7.01 3.56
N SER A 28 7.26 7.91 2.72
CA SER A 28 6.72 9.26 2.62
C SER A 28 6.13 9.47 1.23
N ARG A 29 4.93 10.03 1.16
CA ARG A 29 4.21 10.30 -0.08
C ARG A 29 3.95 11.79 -0.21
N TYR A 30 4.29 12.33 -1.37
CA TYR A 30 3.91 13.66 -1.82
C TYR A 30 2.78 13.54 -2.85
N ASN A 31 1.77 14.43 -2.76
CA ASN A 31 0.62 14.50 -3.67
C ASN A 31 0.63 15.86 -4.36
N ASP A 32 0.43 15.91 -5.68
CA ASP A 32 0.43 17.15 -6.48
C ASP A 32 -0.92 17.89 -6.48
N GLY A 33 -1.93 17.36 -5.78
CA GLY A 33 -3.28 17.91 -5.76
C GLY A 33 -4.15 17.56 -6.98
N TYR A 34 -3.57 16.99 -8.03
CA TYR A 34 -4.28 16.53 -9.24
C TYR A 34 -4.53 15.01 -9.23
N GLY A 35 -4.22 14.35 -8.12
CA GLY A 35 -4.37 12.90 -7.96
C GLY A 35 -3.11 12.11 -8.29
N ASN A 36 -2.04 12.78 -8.75
CA ASN A 36 -0.75 12.11 -8.94
C ASN A 36 0.06 12.16 -7.66
N SER A 37 0.89 11.17 -7.44
CA SER A 37 1.74 11.16 -6.26
C SER A 37 3.06 10.44 -6.48
N ILE A 38 4.04 10.82 -5.66
CA ILE A 38 5.34 10.15 -5.58
C ILE A 38 5.55 9.71 -4.14
N SER A 39 5.88 8.43 -3.95
CA SER A 39 6.25 7.86 -2.65
C SER A 39 7.72 7.47 -2.66
N THR A 40 8.42 7.79 -1.58
CA THR A 40 9.80 7.33 -1.33
C THR A 40 9.78 6.31 -0.20
N HIS A 41 10.37 5.15 -0.45
CA HIS A 41 10.45 4.04 0.50
C HIS A 41 11.86 3.98 1.09
N ARG A 42 11.96 3.81 2.42
CA ARG A 42 13.23 3.74 3.15
C ARG A 42 13.23 2.52 4.07
N ASN A 43 14.40 1.92 4.26
CA ASN A 43 14.58 0.88 5.26
C ASN A 43 14.65 1.48 6.67
N GLN A 44 14.81 0.61 7.68
CA GLN A 44 14.95 1.01 9.10
C GLN A 44 16.13 1.94 9.39
N TYR A 45 17.12 2.00 8.50
CA TYR A 45 18.31 2.87 8.60
C TYR A 45 18.13 4.19 7.84
N GLY A 46 16.94 4.46 7.30
CA GLY A 46 16.64 5.69 6.54
C GLY A 46 17.15 5.70 5.09
N MET A 47 17.79 4.62 4.63
CA MET A 47 18.28 4.52 3.25
C MET A 47 17.12 4.30 2.29
N THR A 48 17.09 5.03 1.17
CA THR A 48 16.09 4.83 0.12
C THR A 48 16.26 3.47 -0.55
N THR A 49 15.19 2.72 -0.58
CA THR A 49 15.13 1.39 -1.20
C THR A 49 14.41 1.40 -2.52
N GLY A 50 13.61 2.43 -2.77
CA GLY A 50 12.89 2.61 -4.02
C GLY A 50 11.93 3.78 -3.98
N THR A 51 11.23 3.94 -5.10
CA THR A 51 10.18 4.95 -5.27
C THR A 51 8.98 4.35 -5.98
N SER A 52 7.81 4.94 -5.74
CA SER A 52 6.60 4.63 -6.50
C SER A 52 5.98 5.93 -7.00
N SER A 53 5.66 5.99 -8.29
CA SER A 53 4.95 7.13 -8.89
C SER A 53 3.59 6.68 -9.39
N SER A 54 2.54 7.37 -8.96
CA SER A 54 1.15 7.08 -9.33
C SER A 54 0.59 8.18 -10.20
N TYR A 55 -0.15 7.79 -11.20
CA TYR A 55 -0.92 8.65 -12.08
C TYR A 55 -2.39 8.25 -12.01
N ASN A 56 -3.28 9.22 -11.82
CA ASN A 56 -4.74 9.04 -11.82
C ASN A 56 -5.31 9.62 -13.12
N ASP A 57 -6.18 8.86 -13.80
CA ASP A 57 -6.79 9.27 -15.07
C ASP A 57 -8.05 10.16 -14.91
N GLY A 58 -8.47 10.43 -13.67
CA GLY A 58 -9.66 11.20 -13.34
C GLY A 58 -10.98 10.39 -13.43
N TYR A 59 -10.94 9.14 -13.88
CA TYR A 59 -12.10 8.24 -14.02
C TYR A 59 -12.12 7.12 -12.96
N GLY A 60 -11.29 7.22 -11.94
CA GLY A 60 -11.18 6.21 -10.89
C GLY A 60 -10.06 5.19 -11.12
N ASN A 61 -9.33 5.28 -12.24
CA ASN A 61 -8.20 4.38 -12.46
C ASN A 61 -6.89 5.04 -12.05
N THR A 62 -6.03 4.27 -11.42
CA THR A 62 -4.68 4.71 -11.04
C THR A 62 -3.66 3.71 -11.56
N THR A 63 -2.61 4.22 -12.20
CA THR A 63 -1.44 3.42 -12.57
C THR A 63 -0.27 3.84 -11.72
N THR A 64 0.36 2.88 -11.04
CA THR A 64 1.54 3.10 -10.19
C THR A 64 2.74 2.37 -10.80
N THR A 65 3.84 3.07 -10.99
CA THR A 65 5.13 2.49 -11.40
C THR A 65 6.05 2.40 -10.19
N HIS A 66 6.61 1.22 -9.95
CA HIS A 66 7.52 0.93 -8.85
C HIS A 66 8.96 0.84 -9.37
N ARG A 67 9.89 1.51 -8.69
CA ARG A 67 11.31 1.53 -9.04
C ARG A 67 12.18 1.16 -7.85
N ASN A 68 13.28 0.48 -8.10
CA ASN A 68 14.31 0.22 -7.10
C ASN A 68 15.12 1.49 -6.78
N GLN A 69 16.08 1.38 -5.86
CA GLN A 69 16.99 2.48 -5.48
C GLN A 69 17.84 3.05 -6.63
N TYR A 70 18.01 2.29 -7.71
CA TYR A 70 18.77 2.68 -8.92
C TYR A 70 17.86 3.31 -10.00
N GLY A 71 16.57 3.51 -9.72
CA GLY A 71 15.61 4.08 -10.66
C GLY A 71 15.07 3.08 -11.72
N GLN A 72 15.47 1.82 -11.67
CA GLN A 72 15.00 0.80 -12.60
C GLN A 72 13.56 0.38 -12.22
N THR A 73 12.67 0.27 -13.21
CA THR A 73 11.32 -0.23 -13.01
C THR A 73 11.35 -1.71 -12.62
N ILE A 74 10.76 -2.04 -11.48
CA ILE A 74 10.65 -3.41 -10.96
C ILE A 74 9.23 -3.96 -11.11
N GLY A 75 8.25 -3.11 -11.38
CA GLY A 75 6.88 -3.52 -11.64
C GLY A 75 5.94 -2.34 -11.77
N THR A 76 4.67 -2.67 -12.03
CA THR A 76 3.57 -1.70 -12.07
C THR A 76 2.35 -2.25 -11.34
N SER A 77 1.48 -1.36 -10.89
CA SER A 77 0.16 -1.72 -10.35
C SER A 77 -0.90 -0.90 -11.05
N LYS A 78 -2.01 -1.54 -11.40
CA LYS A 78 -3.18 -0.86 -11.95
C LYS A 78 -4.34 -1.04 -10.99
N THR A 79 -4.92 0.07 -10.57
CA THR A 79 -6.08 0.10 -9.67
C THR A 79 -7.28 0.65 -10.42
N TYR A 80 -8.39 -0.03 -10.26
CA TYR A 80 -9.71 0.41 -10.67
C TYR A 80 -10.54 0.68 -9.41
N ASP A 81 -11.27 1.80 -9.40
CA ASP A 81 -12.21 2.19 -8.36
C ASP A 81 -13.62 2.25 -8.97
N ASP A 82 -14.58 1.56 -8.36
CA ASP A 82 -15.97 1.51 -8.84
C ASP A 82 -16.82 2.72 -8.37
N GLY A 83 -16.26 3.59 -7.55
CA GLY A 83 -16.95 4.75 -6.98
C GLY A 83 -17.87 4.43 -5.80
N TYR A 84 -18.00 3.16 -5.41
CA TYR A 84 -18.86 2.68 -4.31
C TYR A 84 -18.04 2.18 -3.11
N GLY A 85 -16.76 2.52 -3.07
CA GLY A 85 -15.85 2.10 -2.01
C GLY A 85 -15.09 0.81 -2.32
N ASN A 86 -15.33 0.14 -3.47
CA ASN A 86 -14.56 -1.02 -3.85
C ASN A 86 -13.42 -0.62 -4.79
N THR A 87 -12.25 -1.15 -4.53
CA THR A 87 -11.12 -1.05 -5.45
C THR A 87 -10.56 -2.43 -5.79
N THR A 88 -10.09 -2.57 -7.02
CA THR A 88 -9.34 -3.75 -7.44
C THR A 88 -8.01 -3.30 -8.00
N THR A 89 -6.92 -3.85 -7.44
CA THR A 89 -5.57 -3.59 -7.92
C THR A 89 -4.96 -4.86 -8.47
N THR A 90 -4.39 -4.80 -9.68
CA THR A 90 -3.60 -5.87 -10.27
C THR A 90 -2.14 -5.46 -10.30
N HIS A 91 -1.26 -6.35 -9.86
CA HIS A 91 0.18 -6.14 -9.78
C HIS A 91 0.90 -6.88 -10.91
N TYR A 92 1.89 -6.22 -11.50
CA TYR A 92 2.68 -6.74 -12.62
C TYR A 92 4.18 -6.62 -12.30
N ASN A 93 4.98 -7.57 -12.73
CA ASN A 93 6.43 -7.45 -12.69
C ASN A 93 6.95 -6.49 -13.78
N ALA A 94 8.27 -6.31 -13.87
CA ALA A 94 8.91 -5.45 -14.87
C ALA A 94 8.67 -5.90 -16.32
N TYR A 95 8.31 -7.16 -16.52
CA TYR A 95 8.03 -7.76 -17.85
C TYR A 95 6.54 -7.69 -18.22
N GLY A 96 5.68 -7.13 -17.34
CA GLY A 96 4.24 -7.03 -17.57
C GLY A 96 3.44 -8.29 -17.22
N ASN A 97 4.05 -9.31 -16.62
CA ASN A 97 3.33 -10.50 -16.16
C ASN A 97 2.64 -10.21 -14.82
N THR A 98 1.39 -10.66 -14.68
CA THR A 98 0.66 -10.54 -13.40
C THR A 98 1.35 -11.34 -12.31
N THR A 99 1.59 -10.69 -11.17
CA THR A 99 2.18 -11.32 -9.97
C THR A 99 1.15 -11.55 -8.88
N GLY A 100 0.04 -10.81 -8.91
CA GLY A 100 -1.04 -10.94 -7.95
C GLY A 100 -2.08 -9.84 -8.08
N SER A 101 -3.01 -9.83 -7.13
CA SER A 101 -4.04 -8.80 -7.06
C SER A 101 -4.45 -8.50 -5.62
N SER A 102 -5.09 -7.37 -5.40
CA SER A 102 -5.78 -7.06 -4.15
C SER A 102 -7.16 -6.48 -4.44
N LYS A 103 -8.12 -6.81 -3.57
CA LYS A 103 -9.47 -6.23 -3.58
C LYS A 103 -9.72 -5.58 -2.24
N SER A 104 -10.14 -4.32 -2.25
CA SER A 104 -10.45 -3.57 -1.04
C SER A 104 -11.88 -3.07 -1.09
N TYR A 105 -12.46 -2.99 0.08
CA TYR A 105 -13.74 -2.31 0.33
C TYR A 105 -13.54 -1.29 1.46
N THR A 106 -14.02 -0.08 1.25
CA THR A 106 -14.01 0.98 2.26
C THR A 106 -15.45 1.33 2.63
N ASP A 107 -15.77 1.22 3.91
CA ASP A 107 -17.10 1.55 4.44
C ASP A 107 -17.30 3.07 4.59
N ASP A 108 -18.53 3.49 4.93
CA ASP A 108 -18.91 4.89 5.12
C ASP A 108 -18.18 5.55 6.31
N PHE A 109 -17.56 4.77 7.18
CA PHE A 109 -16.79 5.23 8.34
C PHE A 109 -15.29 5.37 8.02
N GLY A 110 -14.86 5.01 6.80
CA GLY A 110 -13.46 5.07 6.36
C GLY A 110 -12.64 3.82 6.74
N ASN A 111 -13.27 2.75 7.25
CA ASN A 111 -12.58 1.50 7.49
C ASN A 111 -12.39 0.76 6.16
N THR A 112 -11.20 0.25 5.93
CA THR A 112 -10.89 -0.48 4.69
C THR A 112 -10.49 -1.91 5.01
N SER A 113 -11.15 -2.86 4.37
CA SER A 113 -10.78 -4.28 4.37
C SER A 113 -10.20 -4.65 3.02
N THR A 114 -9.03 -5.31 3.01
CA THR A 114 -8.34 -5.70 1.78
C THR A 114 -8.01 -7.19 1.80
N THR A 115 -8.28 -7.88 0.71
CA THR A 115 -7.85 -9.27 0.47
C THR A 115 -6.78 -9.30 -0.61
N TYR A 116 -5.70 -10.03 -0.35
CA TYR A 116 -4.56 -10.20 -1.27
C TYR A 116 -4.59 -11.60 -1.88
N SER A 117 -4.31 -11.67 -3.18
CA SER A 117 -4.29 -12.94 -3.93
C SER A 117 -3.04 -13.03 -4.81
N ASP A 118 -2.57 -14.25 -5.04
CA ASP A 118 -1.48 -14.52 -6.00
C ASP A 118 -1.97 -14.41 -7.45
N SER A 119 -1.06 -14.66 -8.41
CA SER A 119 -1.37 -14.64 -9.85
C SER A 119 -2.38 -15.68 -10.29
N TYR A 120 -2.64 -16.70 -9.46
CA TYR A 120 -3.63 -17.75 -9.70
C TYR A 120 -4.96 -17.48 -9.00
N GLY A 121 -5.10 -16.35 -8.29
CA GLY A 121 -6.30 -15.98 -7.55
C GLY A 121 -6.44 -16.65 -6.17
N ARG A 122 -5.41 -17.36 -5.68
CA ARG A 122 -5.42 -17.96 -4.35
C ARG A 122 -5.16 -16.86 -3.30
N THR A 123 -5.98 -16.82 -2.26
CA THR A 123 -5.81 -15.84 -1.16
C THR A 123 -4.48 -16.09 -0.44
N LEU A 124 -3.73 -15.00 -0.25
CA LEU A 124 -2.48 -14.96 0.50
C LEU A 124 -2.67 -14.41 1.92
N GLY A 125 -3.71 -13.60 2.14
CA GLY A 125 -4.03 -12.99 3.41
C GLY A 125 -4.92 -11.77 3.26
N SER A 126 -5.02 -10.98 4.33
CA SER A 126 -5.86 -9.78 4.37
C SER A 126 -5.24 -8.66 5.18
N SER A 127 -5.78 -7.45 5.04
CA SER A 127 -5.53 -6.36 5.98
C SER A 127 -6.80 -5.62 6.31
N ASN A 128 -6.83 -5.03 7.51
CA ASN A 128 -7.88 -4.14 7.94
C ASN A 128 -7.27 -2.82 8.37
N SER A 129 -7.76 -1.72 7.82
CA SER A 129 -7.34 -0.36 8.14
C SER A 129 -8.47 0.40 8.79
N TYR A 130 -8.13 1.21 9.75
CA TYR A 130 -8.98 2.23 10.35
C TYR A 130 -8.33 3.59 10.16
N THR A 131 -9.11 4.60 9.77
CA THR A 131 -8.64 5.99 9.64
C THR A 131 -9.50 6.91 10.46
N ASP A 132 -8.88 7.69 11.35
CA ASP A 132 -9.59 8.69 12.16
C ASP A 132 -9.81 10.01 11.39
N SER A 133 -10.60 10.91 11.97
CA SER A 133 -10.91 12.20 11.37
C SER A 133 -9.72 13.17 11.33
N TYR A 134 -8.59 12.83 11.95
CA TYR A 134 -7.37 13.65 12.02
C TYR A 134 -6.32 13.21 10.97
N GLY A 135 -6.63 12.20 10.15
CA GLY A 135 -5.74 11.68 9.12
C GLY A 135 -4.74 10.63 9.63
N HIS A 136 -4.92 10.12 10.87
CA HIS A 136 -4.14 8.97 11.32
C HIS A 136 -4.83 7.69 10.85
N SER A 137 -4.05 6.77 10.32
CA SER A 137 -4.55 5.44 10.03
C SER A 137 -3.71 4.34 10.67
N SER A 138 -4.36 3.26 11.03
CA SER A 138 -3.74 2.05 11.56
C SER A 138 -4.20 0.87 10.73
N THR A 139 -3.25 0.05 10.28
CA THR A 139 -3.54 -1.15 9.50
C THR A 139 -2.95 -2.37 10.18
N THR A 140 -3.73 -3.44 10.25
CA THR A 140 -3.27 -4.76 10.69
C THR A 140 -3.25 -5.70 9.50
N TYR A 141 -2.17 -6.43 9.31
CA TYR A 141 -1.99 -7.44 8.27
C TYR A 141 -2.13 -8.84 8.85
N ASN A 142 -2.88 -9.68 8.16
CA ASN A 142 -3.17 -11.05 8.61
C ASN A 142 -2.77 -12.06 7.52
N ASN A 143 -2.31 -13.22 7.95
CA ASN A 143 -2.10 -14.37 7.08
C ASN A 143 -3.46 -15.03 6.69
N ILE A 144 -3.41 -16.10 5.88
CA ILE A 144 -4.60 -16.85 5.44
C ILE A 144 -5.40 -17.47 6.59
N TYR A 145 -4.80 -17.61 7.78
CA TYR A 145 -5.44 -18.16 8.99
C TYR A 145 -6.00 -17.05 9.90
N GLY A 146 -5.95 -15.78 9.48
CA GLY A 146 -6.41 -14.65 10.28
C GLY A 146 -5.46 -14.22 11.40
N GLN A 147 -4.26 -14.79 11.48
CA GLN A 147 -3.27 -14.41 12.48
C GLN A 147 -2.53 -13.14 12.04
N SER A 148 -2.39 -12.16 12.95
CA SER A 148 -1.64 -10.95 12.66
C SER A 148 -0.16 -11.22 12.44
N ILE A 149 0.36 -10.76 11.30
CA ILE A 149 1.76 -10.87 10.89
C ILE A 149 2.50 -9.53 10.93
N GLY A 150 1.77 -8.43 11.11
CA GLY A 150 2.36 -7.10 11.22
C GLY A 150 1.32 -6.01 11.23
N SER A 151 1.80 -4.77 11.34
CA SER A 151 0.97 -3.57 11.32
C SER A 151 1.67 -2.42 10.62
N SER A 152 0.89 -1.40 10.24
CA SER A 152 1.43 -0.09 9.87
C SER A 152 0.61 1.01 10.51
N SER A 153 1.27 2.14 10.76
CA SER A 153 0.62 3.38 11.14
C SER A 153 1.00 4.48 10.17
N SER A 154 0.04 5.31 9.79
CA SER A 154 0.29 6.45 8.92
C SER A 154 -0.39 7.70 9.43
N TYR A 155 0.18 8.83 9.04
CA TYR A 155 -0.39 10.15 9.25
C TYR A 155 -0.41 10.89 7.91
N THR A 156 -1.56 11.49 7.58
CA THR A 156 -1.73 12.33 6.41
C THR A 156 -1.96 13.78 6.85
N ASP A 157 -1.10 14.69 6.41
CA ASP A 157 -1.24 16.11 6.72
C ASP A 157 -2.37 16.77 5.91
N SER A 158 -2.66 18.05 6.21
CA SER A 158 -3.70 18.84 5.53
C SER A 158 -3.42 19.09 4.05
N TYR A 159 -2.19 18.87 3.58
CA TYR A 159 -1.77 18.99 2.18
C TYR A 159 -1.88 17.65 1.42
N GLY A 160 -2.27 16.56 2.10
CA GLY A 160 -2.39 15.22 1.53
C GLY A 160 -1.07 14.43 1.47
N ASN A 161 0.01 14.93 2.11
CA ASN A 161 1.25 14.17 2.23
C ASN A 161 1.12 13.12 3.32
N THR A 162 1.56 11.91 3.05
CA THR A 162 1.43 10.78 3.99
C THR A 162 2.79 10.24 4.39
N THR A 163 2.98 10.04 5.68
CA THR A 163 4.11 9.30 6.24
C THR A 163 3.59 8.01 6.86
N THR A 164 4.23 6.88 6.54
CA THR A 164 3.84 5.55 7.02
C THR A 164 5.03 4.86 7.66
N GLU A 165 4.81 4.29 8.84
CA GLU A 165 5.72 3.39 9.53
C GLU A 165 5.15 1.97 9.49
N GLN A 166 6.00 0.97 9.23
CA GLN A 166 5.61 -0.44 9.17
C GLN A 166 6.35 -1.26 10.22
N ARG A 167 5.65 -2.23 10.80
CA ARG A 167 6.17 -3.15 11.82
C ARG A 167 5.80 -4.58 11.46
N SER A 168 6.72 -5.51 11.64
CA SER A 168 6.49 -6.94 11.51
C SER A 168 6.38 -7.60 12.89
N ASN A 169 5.46 -8.54 13.04
CA ASN A 169 5.29 -9.33 14.28
C ASN A 169 6.15 -10.59 14.29
N ASN A 170 6.83 -10.94 13.18
CA ASN A 170 7.59 -12.17 13.08
C ASN A 170 8.95 -11.93 12.42
N THR A 171 9.98 -12.60 12.97
CA THR A 171 11.38 -12.50 12.55
C THR A 171 11.67 -13.11 11.18
N ASN A 172 10.73 -13.88 10.59
CA ASN A 172 10.97 -14.70 9.40
C ASN A 172 9.98 -14.51 8.25
N THR A 173 9.06 -13.56 8.32
CA THR A 173 8.10 -13.36 7.24
C THR A 173 8.19 -11.93 6.70
N SER A 174 8.55 -11.82 5.41
CA SER A 174 8.21 -10.62 4.65
C SER A 174 6.69 -10.44 4.70
N ILE A 175 6.22 -9.26 5.10
CA ILE A 175 4.85 -8.87 4.84
C ILE A 175 4.77 -8.67 3.33
N TRP A 176 4.45 -9.75 2.60
CA TRP A 176 4.29 -9.79 1.14
C TRP A 176 5.53 -9.34 0.32
N SER A 177 6.29 -10.28 -0.19
CA SER A 177 7.16 -10.10 -1.37
C SER A 177 6.35 -10.43 -2.63
N TRP A 178 6.12 -9.46 -3.46
CA TRP A 178 5.59 -9.62 -4.82
C TRP A 178 6.72 -9.67 -5.83
#